data_1c5e048cf2de7ee28beb183afee11aed
#
_entry.id   1c5e048cf2de7ee28beb183afee11aed
#
_cell.length_a   1.000
_cell.length_b   1.000
_cell.length_c   1.000
_cell.angle_alpha   90.00
_cell.angle_beta   90.00
_cell.angle_gamma   90.00
#
_symmetry.space_group_name_H-M   'P 1'
#
loop_
_entity.id
_entity.type
_entity.pdbx_description
1 polymer ?
#
loop_
_entity_poly.entity_id
_entity_poly.type
_entity_poly.pdbx_seq_one_letter_code
_entity_poly.pdbx_strand_id
1 'polypeptide(L)'
;MRKKDDYGKYYQIAIFIKNLGESSITFAPDKVTSSLNTKRGDTLDLQVYTYDEYMKKVKNAQAWSMALLGFSAGMNAGMAGYQTTYTTTYGAGGMPYTQVHTTYNYAAASAANMAATTQMMTLSKLMSDDRNTKSQGYLKITTVHPGEGIVGYMNIKRKRGVAMTVNIPVGDSVYSFEWDVTKKK
;
A
#
# COMPACT_ATOMS: atom_id res chain seq x y z
N MET A 1 0.39 18.88 6.66
CA MET A 1 -0.29 17.77 5.94
C MET A 1 0.52 17.35 4.72
N ARG A 2 0.70 16.04 4.53
CA ARG A 2 1.26 15.49 3.29
C ARG A 2 0.08 15.24 2.31
N LYS A 3 0.11 15.87 1.13
CA LYS A 3 -0.99 15.79 0.14
C LYS A 3 -1.14 14.41 -0.53
N LYS A 4 -0.17 13.52 -0.39
CA LYS A 4 -0.20 12.15 -0.88
C LYS A 4 0.61 11.28 0.08
N ASP A 5 0.07 10.13 0.41
CA ASP A 5 0.85 9.02 0.96
C ASP A 5 1.72 8.39 -0.15
N ASP A 6 2.53 7.40 0.20
CA ASP A 6 3.42 6.71 -0.74
C ASP A 6 2.65 6.01 -1.89
N TYR A 7 1.37 5.70 -1.69
CA TYR A 7 0.49 5.12 -2.71
C TYR A 7 -0.32 6.17 -3.49
N GLY A 8 -0.27 7.45 -3.12
CA GLY A 8 -1.02 8.54 -3.75
C GLY A 8 -2.55 8.45 -3.56
N LYS A 9 -3.04 7.58 -2.67
CA LYS A 9 -4.46 7.29 -2.46
C LYS A 9 -5.08 8.06 -1.29
N TYR A 10 -4.26 8.59 -0.39
CA TYR A 10 -4.68 9.22 0.86
C TYR A 10 -4.11 10.62 1.01
N TYR A 11 -4.81 11.46 1.78
CA TYR A 11 -4.20 12.58 2.49
C TYR A 11 -3.65 12.06 3.79
N GLN A 12 -2.40 12.34 4.11
CA GLN A 12 -1.79 11.97 5.37
C GLN A 12 -1.66 13.21 6.24
N ILE A 13 -2.28 13.19 7.40
CA ILE A 13 -2.18 14.26 8.40
C ILE A 13 -1.32 13.78 9.56
N ALA A 14 -0.37 14.61 9.98
CA ALA A 14 0.36 14.41 11.23
C ALA A 14 -0.36 15.18 12.35
N ILE A 15 -0.55 14.53 13.47
CA ILE A 15 -1.24 15.06 14.64
C ILE A 15 -0.29 14.99 15.81
N PHE A 16 -0.16 16.09 16.53
CA PHE A 16 0.49 16.15 17.83
C PHE A 16 -0.53 16.62 18.87
N ILE A 17 -0.70 15.84 19.92
CA ILE A 17 -1.59 16.17 21.03
C ILE A 17 -0.75 16.20 22.30
N LYS A 18 -0.79 17.31 23.04
CA LYS A 18 -0.17 17.45 24.36
C LYS A 18 -1.26 17.75 25.37
N ASN A 19 -1.31 16.96 26.43
CA ASN A 19 -2.23 17.19 27.54
C ASN A 19 -1.61 18.23 28.53
N LEU A 20 -2.16 19.42 28.54
CA LEU A 20 -1.76 20.51 29.43
C LEU A 20 -2.71 20.64 30.64
N GLY A 21 -3.74 19.79 30.72
CA GLY A 21 -4.69 19.76 31.83
C GLY A 21 -4.19 18.90 33.00
N GLU A 22 -5.02 18.83 34.03
CA GLU A 22 -4.73 18.08 35.26
C GLU A 22 -5.29 16.63 35.24
N SER A 23 -6.16 16.32 34.30
CA SER A 23 -6.78 15.00 34.16
C SER A 23 -6.39 14.33 32.85
N SER A 24 -6.39 12.98 32.84
CA SER A 24 -6.08 12.20 31.64
C SER A 24 -7.16 12.39 30.58
N ILE A 25 -6.74 12.53 29.33
CA ILE A 25 -7.63 12.62 28.16
C ILE A 25 -7.44 11.41 27.27
N THR A 26 -8.51 10.97 26.61
CA THR A 26 -8.44 9.87 25.63
C THR A 26 -8.60 10.42 24.23
N PHE A 27 -7.61 10.14 23.40
CA PHE A 27 -7.72 10.36 21.95
C PHE A 27 -8.30 9.10 21.29
N ALA A 28 -9.37 9.27 20.53
CA ALA A 28 -10.08 8.20 19.84
C ALA A 28 -10.13 8.49 18.33
N PRO A 29 -9.28 7.83 17.51
CA PRO A 29 -9.20 8.04 16.07
C PRO A 29 -10.50 7.82 15.30
N ASP A 30 -11.37 6.93 15.79
CA ASP A 30 -12.67 6.62 15.22
C ASP A 30 -13.67 7.78 15.31
N LYS A 31 -13.43 8.74 16.20
CA LYS A 31 -14.25 9.95 16.35
C LYS A 31 -13.76 11.13 15.48
N VAL A 32 -12.62 10.99 14.82
CA VAL A 32 -12.11 12.02 13.91
C VAL A 32 -12.93 12.02 12.63
N THR A 33 -13.45 13.18 12.25
CA THR A 33 -14.23 13.35 11.02
C THR A 33 -13.52 14.26 10.03
N SER A 34 -13.82 14.10 8.75
CA SER A 34 -13.27 14.96 7.71
C SER A 34 -14.30 15.23 6.62
N SER A 35 -14.33 16.47 6.16
CA SER A 35 -15.15 16.89 5.01
C SER A 35 -14.30 17.60 3.96
N LEU A 36 -14.80 17.64 2.74
CA LEU A 36 -14.13 18.24 1.58
C LEU A 36 -15.09 19.11 0.82
N ASN A 37 -14.72 20.37 0.63
CA ASN A 37 -15.43 21.26 -0.26
C ASN A 37 -14.97 21.05 -1.69
N THR A 38 -15.92 20.80 -2.59
CA THR A 38 -15.66 20.63 -4.02
C THR A 38 -15.62 21.99 -4.73
N LYS A 39 -15.11 22.02 -5.96
CA LYS A 39 -15.15 23.23 -6.81
C LYS A 39 -16.58 23.68 -7.16
N ARG A 40 -17.59 22.80 -7.01
CA ARG A 40 -18.99 23.09 -7.27
C ARG A 40 -19.71 23.68 -6.06
N GLY A 41 -19.05 23.74 -4.90
CA GLY A 41 -19.63 24.20 -3.65
C GLY A 41 -20.23 23.08 -2.79
N ASP A 42 -20.24 21.83 -3.28
CA ASP A 42 -20.74 20.71 -2.49
C ASP A 42 -19.76 20.33 -1.40
N THR A 43 -20.26 19.91 -0.26
CA THR A 43 -19.46 19.32 0.82
C THR A 43 -19.61 17.80 0.79
N LEU A 44 -18.49 17.10 0.81
CA LEU A 44 -18.43 15.64 0.80
C LEU A 44 -17.72 15.13 2.06
N ASP A 45 -18.31 14.18 2.75
CA ASP A 45 -17.63 13.49 3.83
C ASP A 45 -16.52 12.59 3.29
N LEU A 46 -15.37 12.67 3.94
CA LEU A 46 -14.22 11.84 3.64
C LEU A 46 -14.05 10.79 4.73
N GLN A 47 -13.81 9.56 4.31
CA GLN A 47 -13.48 8.49 5.25
C GLN A 47 -12.11 8.76 5.88
N VAL A 48 -12.09 8.90 7.19
CA VAL A 48 -10.88 8.84 8.02
C VAL A 48 -10.65 7.39 8.39
N TYR A 49 -9.46 6.87 8.17
CA TYR A 49 -9.16 5.47 8.47
C TYR A 49 -8.64 5.34 9.89
N THR A 50 -9.21 4.40 10.64
CA THR A 50 -8.62 3.92 11.89
C THR A 50 -7.38 3.08 11.59
N TYR A 51 -6.58 2.78 12.61
CA TYR A 51 -5.41 1.92 12.46
C TYR A 51 -5.76 0.57 11.82
N ASP A 52 -6.80 -0.09 12.32
CA ASP A 52 -7.18 -1.43 11.85
C ASP A 52 -7.69 -1.41 10.40
N GLU A 53 -8.52 -0.43 10.07
CA GLU A 53 -9.01 -0.25 8.70
C GLU A 53 -7.88 0.02 7.72
N TYR A 54 -6.92 0.88 8.09
CA TYR A 54 -5.77 1.17 7.25
C TYR A 54 -4.87 -0.05 7.08
N MET A 55 -4.53 -0.74 8.17
CA MET A 55 -3.70 -1.94 8.12
C MET A 55 -4.35 -3.08 7.35
N LYS A 56 -5.67 -3.23 7.43
CA LYS A 56 -6.42 -4.17 6.58
C LYS A 56 -6.26 -3.84 5.10
N LYS A 57 -6.33 -2.56 4.71
CA LYS A 57 -6.10 -2.14 3.32
C LYS A 57 -4.67 -2.40 2.85
N VAL A 58 -3.68 -2.14 3.70
CA VAL A 58 -2.27 -2.43 3.40
C VAL A 58 -2.08 -3.93 3.18
N LYS A 59 -2.57 -4.76 4.09
CA LYS A 59 -2.51 -6.24 3.97
C LYS A 59 -3.17 -6.74 2.68
N ASN A 60 -4.36 -6.25 2.37
CA ASN A 60 -5.08 -6.65 1.15
C ASN A 60 -4.31 -6.24 -0.12
N ALA A 61 -3.76 -5.03 -0.17
CA ALA A 61 -2.96 -4.58 -1.31
C ALA A 61 -1.70 -5.43 -1.50
N GLN A 62 -1.03 -5.78 -0.41
CA GLN A 62 0.14 -6.65 -0.42
C GLN A 62 -0.21 -8.08 -0.83
N ALA A 63 -1.32 -8.63 -0.33
CA ALA A 63 -1.81 -9.96 -0.73
C ALA A 63 -2.08 -10.04 -2.24
N TRP A 64 -2.71 -9.02 -2.82
CA TRP A 64 -2.91 -8.93 -4.27
C TRP A 64 -1.60 -8.89 -5.05
N SER A 65 -0.62 -8.11 -4.57
CA SER A 65 0.70 -8.03 -5.22
C SER A 65 1.43 -9.37 -5.15
N MET A 66 1.35 -10.07 -4.02
CA MET A 66 1.95 -11.41 -3.86
C MET A 66 1.27 -12.46 -4.76
N ALA A 67 -0.06 -12.43 -4.85
CA ALA A 67 -0.80 -13.35 -5.72
C ALA A 67 -0.43 -13.15 -7.19
N LEU A 68 -0.31 -11.90 -7.66
CA LEU A 68 0.07 -11.58 -9.04
C LEU A 68 1.50 -12.02 -9.35
N LEU A 69 2.44 -11.78 -8.43
CA LEU A 69 3.82 -12.21 -8.58
C LEU A 69 3.95 -13.73 -8.52
N GLY A 70 3.23 -14.38 -7.61
CA GLY A 70 3.21 -15.85 -7.53
C GLY A 70 2.72 -16.49 -8.82
N PHE A 71 1.68 -15.94 -9.42
CA PHE A 71 1.17 -16.39 -10.71
C PHE A 71 2.20 -16.21 -11.84
N SER A 72 2.80 -15.01 -11.96
CA SER A 72 3.80 -14.74 -13.00
C SER A 72 5.08 -15.58 -12.82
N ALA A 73 5.54 -15.73 -11.57
CA ALA A 73 6.71 -16.55 -11.26
C ALA A 73 6.45 -18.04 -11.55
N GLY A 74 5.25 -18.55 -11.21
CA GLY A 74 4.85 -19.92 -11.51
C GLY A 74 4.79 -20.20 -13.02
N MET A 75 4.24 -19.29 -13.80
CA MET A 75 4.25 -19.40 -15.25
C MET A 75 5.67 -19.41 -15.83
N ASN A 76 6.51 -18.47 -15.41
CA ASN A 76 7.89 -18.37 -15.89
C ASN A 76 8.71 -19.61 -15.51
N ALA A 77 8.57 -20.11 -14.30
CA ALA A 77 9.26 -21.31 -13.86
C ALA A 77 8.79 -22.56 -14.60
N GLY A 78 7.48 -22.68 -14.87
CA GLY A 78 6.93 -23.77 -15.67
C GLY A 78 7.43 -23.76 -17.10
N MET A 79 7.61 -22.57 -17.70
CA MET A 79 8.11 -22.43 -19.08
C MET A 79 9.62 -22.52 -19.19
N ALA A 80 10.39 -22.21 -18.14
CA ALA A 80 11.84 -22.16 -18.17
C ALA A 80 12.51 -23.52 -18.46
N GLY A 81 11.79 -24.62 -18.20
CA GLY A 81 12.28 -25.96 -18.52
C GLY A 81 12.14 -26.33 -20.00
N TYR A 82 11.28 -25.69 -20.75
CA TYR A 82 11.05 -26.02 -22.16
C TYR A 82 12.07 -25.35 -23.08
N GLN A 83 12.83 -26.14 -23.77
CA GLN A 83 13.79 -25.69 -24.79
C GLN A 83 13.34 -26.19 -26.17
N THR A 84 13.09 -25.25 -27.07
CA THR A 84 12.71 -25.57 -28.46
C THR A 84 13.92 -25.34 -29.37
N THR A 85 14.36 -26.41 -30.04
CA THR A 85 15.45 -26.38 -31.01
C THR A 85 14.89 -26.57 -32.38
N TYR A 86 15.30 -25.73 -33.31
CA TYR A 86 14.98 -25.84 -34.74
C TYR A 86 16.19 -26.40 -35.48
N THR A 87 16.03 -27.56 -36.06
CA THR A 87 17.07 -28.18 -36.93
C THR A 87 16.61 -28.15 -38.35
N THR A 88 17.33 -27.42 -39.19
CA THR A 88 17.06 -27.40 -40.65
C THR A 88 18.01 -28.36 -41.33
N THR A 89 17.47 -29.35 -42.00
CA THR A 89 18.18 -30.30 -42.89
C THR A 89 17.77 -30.08 -44.31
N TYR A 90 18.67 -30.39 -45.25
CA TYR A 90 18.41 -30.29 -46.68
C TYR A 90 18.19 -31.71 -47.24
N GLY A 91 17.05 -31.95 -47.81
CA GLY A 91 16.71 -33.20 -48.47
C GLY A 91 17.41 -33.41 -49.79
N ALA A 92 17.28 -34.61 -50.37
CA ALA A 92 17.75 -34.94 -51.71
C ALA A 92 17.01 -34.10 -52.75
N GLY A 93 17.54 -33.02 -53.19
CA GLY A 93 16.93 -32.00 -54.06
C GLY A 93 17.08 -30.57 -53.56
N GLY A 94 17.83 -30.37 -52.44
CA GLY A 94 18.16 -29.06 -51.92
C GLY A 94 17.00 -28.34 -51.19
N MET A 95 15.88 -28.99 -50.97
CA MET A 95 14.74 -28.40 -50.25
C MET A 95 15.01 -28.40 -48.74
N PRO A 96 14.91 -27.24 -48.07
CA PRO A 96 15.08 -27.18 -46.62
C PRO A 96 13.89 -27.84 -45.91
N TYR A 97 14.19 -28.67 -44.91
CA TYR A 97 13.21 -29.25 -44.00
C TYR A 97 13.58 -28.92 -42.59
N THR A 98 12.68 -28.20 -41.90
CA THR A 98 12.91 -27.79 -40.49
C THR A 98 12.16 -28.69 -39.54
N GLN A 99 12.89 -29.36 -38.67
CA GLN A 99 12.33 -30.12 -37.54
C GLN A 99 12.36 -29.26 -36.27
N VAL A 100 11.27 -29.34 -35.53
CA VAL A 100 11.14 -28.66 -34.24
C VAL A 100 11.20 -29.74 -33.16
N HIS A 101 12.22 -29.64 -32.29
CA HIS A 101 12.37 -30.50 -31.15
C HIS A 101 12.17 -29.70 -29.87
N THR A 102 11.21 -30.11 -29.04
CA THR A 102 11.02 -29.52 -27.70
C THR A 102 11.50 -30.52 -26.67
N THR A 103 12.47 -30.12 -25.90
CA THR A 103 13.01 -30.90 -24.77
C THR A 103 12.74 -30.19 -23.46
N TYR A 104 12.62 -30.95 -22.39
CA TYR A 104 12.44 -30.40 -21.04
C TYR A 104 13.74 -30.53 -20.24
N ASN A 105 14.25 -29.36 -19.80
CA ASN A 105 15.46 -29.27 -18.99
C ASN A 105 15.07 -29.07 -17.51
N TYR A 106 15.14 -30.14 -16.74
CA TYR A 106 14.81 -30.14 -15.31
C TYR A 106 15.73 -29.22 -14.48
N ALA A 107 16.99 -29.08 -14.84
CA ALA A 107 17.93 -28.20 -14.15
C ALA A 107 17.54 -26.72 -14.33
N ALA A 108 17.18 -26.32 -15.55
CA ALA A 108 16.72 -24.95 -15.82
C ALA A 108 15.40 -24.64 -15.10
N ALA A 109 14.44 -25.59 -15.10
CA ALA A 109 13.19 -25.44 -14.38
C ALA A 109 13.42 -25.32 -12.86
N SER A 110 14.29 -26.15 -12.30
CA SER A 110 14.66 -26.10 -10.88
C SER A 110 15.32 -24.78 -10.50
N ALA A 111 16.28 -24.30 -11.28
CA ALA A 111 16.94 -23.03 -11.06
C ALA A 111 15.95 -21.85 -11.11
N ALA A 112 15.02 -21.85 -12.07
CA ALA A 112 13.98 -20.83 -12.16
C ALA A 112 13.03 -20.87 -10.94
N ASN A 113 12.63 -22.04 -10.48
CA ASN A 113 11.82 -22.20 -9.27
C ASN A 113 12.53 -21.70 -8.01
N MET A 114 13.82 -21.99 -7.85
CA MET A 114 14.61 -21.46 -6.73
C MET A 114 14.73 -19.94 -6.76
N ALA A 115 14.97 -19.36 -7.95
CA ALA A 115 15.00 -17.91 -8.11
C ALA A 115 13.65 -17.25 -7.78
N ALA A 116 12.55 -17.81 -8.25
CA ALA A 116 11.20 -17.36 -7.94
C ALA A 116 10.90 -17.41 -6.44
N THR A 117 11.26 -18.49 -5.77
CA THR A 117 11.09 -18.66 -4.32
C THR A 117 11.88 -17.61 -3.55
N THR A 118 13.14 -17.37 -3.91
CA THR A 118 14.01 -16.36 -3.28
C THR A 118 13.42 -14.95 -3.45
N GLN A 119 12.91 -14.61 -4.64
CA GLN A 119 12.23 -13.33 -4.88
C GLN A 119 10.99 -13.16 -4.01
N MET A 120 10.17 -14.21 -3.89
CA MET A 120 8.98 -14.18 -3.03
C MET A 120 9.32 -13.98 -1.55
N MET A 121 10.36 -14.66 -1.06
CA MET A 121 10.83 -14.49 0.33
C MET A 121 11.31 -13.07 0.60
N THR A 122 12.11 -12.51 -0.31
CA THR A 122 12.62 -11.13 -0.22
C THR A 122 11.47 -10.13 -0.20
N LEU A 123 10.50 -10.27 -1.11
CA LEU A 123 9.35 -9.39 -1.17
C LEU A 123 8.47 -9.52 0.09
N SER A 124 8.25 -10.73 0.59
CA SER A 124 7.51 -10.97 1.83
C SER A 124 8.14 -10.25 3.02
N LYS A 125 9.47 -10.28 3.13
CA LYS A 125 10.21 -9.53 4.13
C LYS A 125 10.02 -8.02 3.99
N LEU A 126 10.22 -7.48 2.79
CA LEU A 126 10.01 -6.05 2.52
C LEU A 126 8.58 -5.58 2.85
N MET A 127 7.58 -6.39 2.53
CA MET A 127 6.19 -6.10 2.87
C MET A 127 5.93 -6.15 4.38
N SER A 128 6.60 -7.04 5.10
CA SER A 128 6.53 -7.10 6.56
C SER A 128 7.15 -5.86 7.19
N ASP A 129 8.31 -5.46 6.73
CA ASP A 129 9.03 -4.28 7.22
C ASP A 129 8.23 -2.99 6.93
N ASP A 130 7.63 -2.88 5.74
CA ASP A 130 6.72 -1.78 5.37
C ASP A 130 5.50 -1.71 6.30
N ARG A 131 4.87 -2.86 6.64
CA ARG A 131 3.77 -2.89 7.61
C ARG A 131 4.21 -2.43 8.98
N ASN A 132 5.36 -2.89 9.45
CA ASN A 132 5.89 -2.51 10.75
C ASN A 132 6.13 -0.99 10.82
N THR A 133 6.79 -0.43 9.81
CA THR A 133 7.04 1.01 9.71
C THR A 133 5.73 1.81 9.73
N LYS A 134 4.73 1.40 8.93
CA LYS A 134 3.42 2.04 8.89
C LYS A 134 2.66 1.93 10.20
N SER A 135 2.81 0.80 10.90
CA SER A 135 2.12 0.54 12.16
C SER A 135 2.66 1.38 13.32
N GLN A 136 3.94 1.65 13.35
CA GLN A 136 4.61 2.38 14.45
C GLN A 136 4.18 3.84 14.55
N GLY A 137 3.99 4.49 13.40
CA GLY A 137 3.64 5.92 13.38
C GLY A 137 2.14 6.20 13.32
N TYR A 138 1.28 5.18 13.18
CA TYR A 138 -0.16 5.37 13.05
C TYR A 138 -0.83 5.57 14.41
N LEU A 139 -1.68 6.60 14.52
CA LEU A 139 -2.41 6.90 15.75
C LEU A 139 -3.46 5.82 16.06
N LYS A 140 -3.45 5.40 17.33
CA LYS A 140 -4.39 4.43 17.91
C LYS A 140 -5.15 5.10 19.04
N ILE A 141 -6.18 4.44 19.56
CA ILE A 141 -6.82 4.86 20.80
C ILE A 141 -5.74 4.90 21.89
N THR A 142 -5.55 6.07 22.48
CA THR A 142 -4.46 6.31 23.43
C THR A 142 -4.93 7.26 24.51
N THR A 143 -4.67 6.90 25.77
CA THR A 143 -4.84 7.81 26.91
C THR A 143 -3.56 8.61 27.07
N VAL A 144 -3.70 9.94 27.19
CA VAL A 144 -2.61 10.89 27.35
C VAL A 144 -2.73 11.49 28.76
N HIS A 145 -1.77 11.19 29.62
CA HIS A 145 -1.76 11.70 30.99
C HIS A 145 -1.32 13.17 31.06
N PRO A 146 -1.59 13.86 32.19
CA PRO A 146 -1.14 15.22 32.38
C PRO A 146 0.36 15.40 32.11
N GLY A 147 0.70 16.40 31.27
CA GLY A 147 2.08 16.69 30.86
C GLY A 147 2.60 15.82 29.69
N GLU A 148 1.94 14.73 29.39
CA GLU A 148 2.32 13.85 28.27
C GLU A 148 1.86 14.39 26.92
N GLY A 149 2.50 13.88 25.85
CA GLY A 149 2.11 14.14 24.47
C GLY A 149 2.27 12.93 23.60
N ILE A 150 1.40 12.83 22.61
CA ILE A 150 1.47 11.82 21.57
C ILE A 150 1.66 12.47 20.20
N VAL A 151 2.41 11.82 19.34
CA VAL A 151 2.61 12.21 17.94
C VAL A 151 2.39 11.02 17.03
N GLY A 152 1.73 11.25 15.93
CA GLY A 152 1.54 10.22 14.92
C GLY A 152 0.83 10.76 13.69
N TYR A 153 0.37 9.85 12.84
CA TYR A 153 -0.36 10.24 11.64
C TYR A 153 -1.64 9.43 11.46
N MET A 154 -2.54 9.98 10.65
CA MET A 154 -3.74 9.33 10.17
C MET A 154 -3.90 9.55 8.67
N ASN A 155 -4.57 8.62 8.01
CA ASN A 155 -4.86 8.69 6.59
C ASN A 155 -6.35 8.96 6.35
N ILE A 156 -6.63 9.87 5.42
CA ILE A 156 -7.96 10.28 5.00
C ILE A 156 -8.13 9.93 3.52
N LYS A 157 -9.27 9.39 3.14
CA LYS A 157 -9.57 9.05 1.74
C LYS A 157 -9.42 10.28 0.85
N ARG A 158 -8.55 10.19 -0.15
CA ARG A 158 -8.31 11.31 -1.04
C ARG A 158 -9.39 11.43 -2.11
N LYS A 159 -9.98 12.62 -2.21
CA LYS A 159 -10.83 13.05 -3.32
C LYS A 159 -10.36 14.41 -3.84
N ARG A 160 -10.84 14.81 -5.02
CA ARG A 160 -10.51 16.12 -5.60
C ARG A 160 -11.43 17.17 -4.99
N GLY A 161 -10.86 18.25 -4.48
CA GLY A 161 -11.60 19.37 -3.90
C GLY A 161 -10.75 20.63 -3.79
N VAL A 162 -11.26 21.60 -3.07
CA VAL A 162 -10.64 22.92 -2.83
C VAL A 162 -10.10 23.01 -1.42
N ALA A 163 -10.96 22.76 -0.43
CA ALA A 163 -10.61 22.82 0.98
C ALA A 163 -11.05 21.53 1.69
N MET A 164 -10.22 21.03 2.58
CA MET A 164 -10.50 19.87 3.42
C MET A 164 -10.49 20.32 4.88
N THR A 165 -11.58 20.05 5.58
CA THR A 165 -11.70 20.27 7.02
C THR A 165 -11.58 18.95 7.76
N VAL A 166 -10.86 18.94 8.87
CA VAL A 166 -10.73 17.78 9.76
C VAL A 166 -11.06 18.23 11.18
N ASN A 167 -11.99 17.53 11.81
CA ASN A 167 -12.41 17.75 13.17
C ASN A 167 -11.83 16.65 14.06
N ILE A 168 -11.08 17.05 15.06
CA ILE A 168 -10.35 16.16 15.98
C ILE A 168 -10.91 16.38 17.39
N PRO A 169 -11.80 15.50 17.88
CA PRO A 169 -12.26 15.55 19.26
C PRO A 169 -11.16 15.05 20.20
N VAL A 170 -10.93 15.83 21.26
CA VAL A 170 -9.98 15.49 22.34
C VAL A 170 -10.62 15.90 23.65
N GLY A 171 -10.96 14.96 24.50
CA GLY A 171 -11.79 15.21 25.69
C GLY A 171 -13.14 15.81 25.30
N ASP A 172 -13.52 16.91 25.93
CA ASP A 172 -14.79 17.63 25.65
C ASP A 172 -14.66 18.69 24.56
N SER A 173 -13.49 18.83 23.95
CA SER A 173 -13.20 19.85 22.95
C SER A 173 -13.05 19.25 21.55
N VAL A 174 -13.46 20.01 20.53
CA VAL A 174 -13.28 19.65 19.12
C VAL A 174 -12.36 20.68 18.46
N TYR A 175 -11.25 20.22 17.93
CA TYR A 175 -10.29 21.04 17.20
C TYR A 175 -10.49 20.88 15.71
N SER A 176 -10.82 21.97 15.01
CA SER A 176 -11.06 21.98 13.56
C SER A 176 -9.87 22.60 12.84
N PHE A 177 -9.41 21.89 11.81
CA PHE A 177 -8.30 22.32 10.95
C PHE A 177 -8.74 22.30 9.50
N GLU A 178 -8.37 23.35 8.76
CA GLU A 178 -8.66 23.44 7.33
C GLU A 178 -7.38 23.50 6.50
N TRP A 179 -7.36 22.79 5.38
CA TRP A 179 -6.25 22.77 4.42
C TRP A 179 -6.72 23.02 3.00
N ASP A 180 -6.03 23.89 2.30
CA ASP A 180 -6.14 24.00 0.85
C ASP A 180 -5.56 22.73 0.20
N VAL A 181 -6.43 22.00 -0.50
CA VAL A 181 -6.11 20.78 -1.22
C VAL A 181 -6.16 20.95 -2.74
N THR A 182 -6.29 22.18 -3.21
CA THR A 182 -6.24 22.47 -4.65
C THR A 182 -4.97 21.94 -5.27
N LYS A 183 -5.06 21.35 -6.46
CA LYS A 183 -3.87 21.06 -7.25
C LYS A 183 -3.24 22.40 -7.66
N LYS A 184 -2.11 22.77 -7.09
CA LYS A 184 -1.24 23.75 -7.73
C LYS A 184 -0.79 23.13 -9.07
N LYS A 185 -1.02 23.84 -10.16
CA LYS A 185 -0.49 23.52 -11.48
C LYS A 185 1.03 23.59 -11.48
#